data_4c7bcc42edbe8c66d4117a471664bf61
#
_entry.id   4c7bcc42edbe8c66d4117a471664bf61
#
_cell.length_a   1.000
_cell.length_b   1.000
_cell.length_c   1.000
_cell.angle_alpha   90.00
_cell.angle_beta   90.00
_cell.angle_gamma   90.00
#
_symmetry.space_group_name_H-M   'P 1'
#
loop_
_entity.id
_entity.type
_entity.pdbx_description
1 polymer ?
#
loop_
_entity_poly.entity_id
_entity_poly.type
_entity_poly.pdbx_seq_one_letter_code
_entity_poly.pdbx_strand_id
1 'polypeptide(L)'
;DYLTTEIGITVYKGALQKEIKGVRFLLSHGDDVGYQPPMYRFMRWCFHNRVCQWLYANLHPRITYGVAHGWSSSNRTHRKPTAVKKEIEVCYANLLRFTEAYSQQHPEVQHYVMGHLHLAKHATLDEQGRTITILGDWITQNTYATFDGKEMRLHTYAPKN
;
A
#
# COMPACT_ATOMS: atom_id res chain seq x y z
N ASP A 1 -7.54 6.14 18.11
CA ASP A 1 -8.12 6.92 17.01
C ASP A 1 -7.72 8.40 16.99
N TYR A 2 -6.48 8.69 17.44
CA TYR A 2 -5.92 10.05 17.47
C TYR A 2 -6.07 10.80 16.14
N LEU A 3 -5.81 10.13 15.00
CA LEU A 3 -5.95 10.73 13.67
C LEU A 3 -7.37 11.23 13.38
N THR A 4 -8.38 10.49 13.85
CA THR A 4 -9.77 10.83 13.63
C THR A 4 -10.26 11.89 14.63
N THR A 5 -9.91 11.73 15.92
CA THR A 5 -10.43 12.61 16.99
C THR A 5 -9.72 13.95 17.04
N GLU A 6 -8.39 13.98 16.88
CA GLU A 6 -7.59 15.20 17.08
C GLU A 6 -7.23 15.90 15.76
N ILE A 7 -7.06 15.12 14.66
CA ILE A 7 -6.61 15.68 13.37
C ILE A 7 -7.76 15.76 12.35
N GLY A 8 -8.89 15.07 12.61
CA GLY A 8 -10.05 15.06 11.72
C GLY A 8 -9.86 14.22 10.45
N ILE A 9 -8.87 13.30 10.44
CA ILE A 9 -8.60 12.40 9.30
C ILE A 9 -9.47 11.17 9.43
N THR A 10 -10.31 10.89 8.43
CA THR A 10 -11.06 9.62 8.39
C THR A 10 -10.13 8.46 8.01
N VAL A 11 -10.03 7.47 8.90
CA VAL A 11 -9.21 6.28 8.70
C VAL A 11 -10.10 5.11 8.27
N TYR A 12 -9.86 4.57 7.09
CA TYR A 12 -10.53 3.38 6.57
C TYR A 12 -9.65 2.13 6.79
N LYS A 13 -10.29 1.03 7.14
CA LYS A 13 -9.62 -0.28 7.26
C LYS A 13 -9.87 -1.08 5.99
N GLY A 14 -8.79 -1.42 5.28
CA GLY A 14 -8.86 -2.18 4.03
C GLY A 14 -9.12 -1.32 2.78
N ALA A 15 -9.45 -1.99 1.68
CA ALA A 15 -9.72 -1.35 0.42
C ALA A 15 -11.04 -0.57 0.45
N LEU A 16 -11.04 0.61 -0.15
CA LEU A 16 -12.17 1.54 -0.21
C LEU A 16 -12.55 1.81 -1.66
N GLN A 17 -13.79 1.54 -2.03
CA GLN A 17 -14.36 2.11 -3.26
C GLN A 17 -14.84 3.53 -2.98
N LYS A 18 -14.45 4.46 -3.85
CA LYS A 18 -14.87 5.88 -3.79
C LYS A 18 -15.13 6.43 -5.19
N GLU A 19 -16.21 7.19 -5.31
CA GLU A 19 -16.46 7.97 -6.51
C GLU A 19 -15.77 9.33 -6.41
N ILE A 20 -15.02 9.69 -7.45
CA ILE A 20 -14.30 10.97 -7.58
C ILE A 20 -14.61 11.52 -8.96
N LYS A 21 -15.25 12.69 -9.01
CA LYS A 21 -15.67 13.35 -10.27
C LYS A 21 -16.48 12.43 -11.20
N GLY A 22 -17.38 11.61 -10.65
CA GLY A 22 -18.24 10.70 -11.41
C GLY A 22 -17.55 9.40 -11.85
N VAL A 23 -16.29 9.17 -11.49
CA VAL A 23 -15.51 7.97 -11.82
C VAL A 23 -15.25 7.15 -10.56
N ARG A 24 -15.40 5.84 -10.65
CA ARG A 24 -15.23 4.95 -9.50
C ARG A 24 -13.80 4.44 -9.37
N PHE A 25 -13.27 4.60 -8.16
CA PHE A 25 -11.91 4.23 -7.75
C PHE A 25 -11.94 3.10 -6.73
N LEU A 26 -10.94 2.21 -6.78
CA LEU A 26 -10.54 1.37 -5.66
C LEU A 26 -9.25 1.93 -5.07
N LEU A 27 -9.31 2.36 -3.81
CA LEU A 27 -8.17 2.89 -3.05
C LEU A 27 -7.76 1.86 -2.00
N SER A 28 -6.52 1.45 -1.98
CA SER A 28 -5.98 0.52 -0.96
C SER A 28 -4.53 0.86 -0.65
N HIS A 29 -4.08 0.50 0.57
CA HIS A 29 -2.65 0.53 0.84
C HIS A 29 -1.90 -0.50 -0.01
N GLY A 30 -2.51 -1.65 -0.34
CA GLY A 30 -1.91 -2.69 -1.17
C GLY A 30 -1.32 -3.86 -0.39
N ASP A 31 -1.22 -3.77 0.93
CA ASP A 31 -0.76 -4.85 1.81
C ASP A 31 -1.87 -5.84 2.21
N ASP A 32 -3.11 -5.47 1.97
CA ASP A 32 -4.31 -6.24 2.33
C ASP A 32 -5.01 -6.89 1.13
N VAL A 33 -4.52 -6.64 -0.08
CA VAL A 33 -5.10 -7.16 -1.32
C VAL A 33 -4.17 -8.17 -2.02
N GLY A 34 -4.77 -9.11 -2.73
CA GLY A 34 -4.04 -10.15 -3.46
C GLY A 34 -3.49 -11.27 -2.56
N TYR A 35 -2.60 -12.09 -3.12
CA TYR A 35 -1.98 -13.20 -2.41
C TYR A 35 -0.94 -12.73 -1.41
N GLN A 36 -1.08 -13.18 -0.17
CA GLN A 36 -0.16 -12.91 0.93
C GLN A 36 0.48 -14.21 1.43
N PRO A 37 1.82 -14.27 1.57
CA PRO A 37 2.50 -15.42 2.16
C PRO A 37 1.98 -15.74 3.56
N PRO A 38 1.89 -17.03 3.96
CA PRO A 38 1.34 -17.42 5.27
C PRO A 38 2.02 -16.74 6.47
N MET A 39 3.35 -16.59 6.43
CA MET A 39 4.12 -15.91 7.47
C MET A 39 3.73 -14.42 7.58
N TYR A 40 3.53 -13.74 6.45
CA TYR A 40 3.08 -12.35 6.43
C TYR A 40 1.66 -12.22 7.00
N ARG A 41 0.76 -13.14 6.66
CA ARG A 41 -0.60 -13.19 7.22
C ARG A 41 -0.58 -13.37 8.73
N PHE A 42 0.27 -14.25 9.23
CA PHE A 42 0.44 -14.48 10.67
C PHE A 42 0.97 -13.23 11.37
N MET A 43 2.01 -12.59 10.83
CA MET A 43 2.54 -11.33 11.37
C MET A 43 1.49 -10.22 11.38
N ARG A 44 0.78 -10.06 10.28
CA ARG A 44 -0.31 -9.08 10.17
C ARG A 44 -1.39 -9.35 11.22
N TRP A 45 -1.76 -10.62 11.41
CA TRP A 45 -2.69 -11.00 12.47
C TRP A 45 -2.17 -10.60 13.86
N CYS A 46 -0.91 -10.87 14.19
CA CYS A 46 -0.30 -10.45 15.44
C CYS A 46 -0.38 -8.92 15.66
N PHE A 47 -0.04 -8.14 14.63
CA PHE A 47 -0.08 -6.68 14.70
C PHE A 47 -1.50 -6.10 14.85
N HIS A 48 -2.52 -6.79 14.34
CA HIS A 48 -3.92 -6.36 14.46
C HIS A 48 -4.64 -6.97 15.67
N ASN A 49 -4.04 -7.95 16.34
CA ASN A 49 -4.63 -8.59 17.50
C ASN A 49 -4.52 -7.69 18.74
N ARG A 50 -5.66 -7.40 19.38
CA ARG A 50 -5.72 -6.51 20.55
C ARG A 50 -4.90 -7.01 21.74
N VAL A 51 -4.82 -8.33 21.94
CA VAL A 51 -4.03 -8.92 23.03
C VAL A 51 -2.55 -8.73 22.75
N CYS A 52 -2.09 -8.98 21.52
CA CYS A 52 -0.70 -8.75 21.13
C CYS A 52 -0.32 -7.26 21.24
N GLN A 53 -1.21 -6.36 20.84
CA GLN A 53 -1.03 -4.92 20.99
C GLN A 53 -0.94 -4.50 22.45
N TRP A 54 -1.82 -5.03 23.30
CA TRP A 54 -1.81 -4.77 24.73
C TRP A 54 -0.53 -5.30 25.40
N LEU A 55 -0.12 -6.52 25.07
CA LEU A 55 1.14 -7.08 25.58
C LEU A 55 2.33 -6.22 25.16
N TYR A 56 2.40 -5.82 23.90
CA TYR A 56 3.46 -4.96 23.38
C TYR A 56 3.48 -3.58 24.07
N ALA A 57 2.32 -2.98 24.28
CA ALA A 57 2.19 -1.69 24.94
C ALA A 57 2.60 -1.71 26.43
N ASN A 58 2.47 -2.86 27.09
CA ASN A 58 2.86 -3.05 28.50
C ASN A 58 4.32 -3.51 28.69
N LEU A 59 5.06 -3.73 27.58
CA LEU A 59 6.50 -4.01 27.68
C LEU A 59 7.26 -2.70 27.94
N HIS A 60 8.35 -2.83 28.71
CA HIS A 60 9.23 -1.67 28.94
C HIS A 60 9.75 -1.10 27.62
N PRO A 61 9.75 0.24 27.38
CA PRO A 61 10.14 0.86 26.11
C PRO A 61 11.50 0.42 25.58
N ARG A 62 12.46 0.12 26.46
CA ARG A 62 13.77 -0.40 26.08
C ARG A 62 13.71 -1.77 25.40
N ILE A 63 12.78 -2.63 25.83
CA ILE A 63 12.57 -3.96 25.25
C ILE A 63 11.88 -3.82 23.88
N THR A 64 10.81 -3.04 23.82
CA THR A 64 10.06 -2.80 22.57
C THR A 64 10.94 -2.16 21.49
N TYR A 65 11.77 -1.18 21.87
CA TYR A 65 12.74 -0.58 20.97
C TYR A 65 13.80 -1.58 20.50
N GLY A 66 14.35 -2.39 21.42
CA GLY A 66 15.34 -3.43 21.11
C GLY A 66 14.81 -4.47 20.13
N VAL A 67 13.58 -4.95 20.35
CA VAL A 67 12.90 -5.90 19.45
C VAL A 67 12.63 -5.27 18.08
N ALA A 68 12.06 -4.08 18.04
CA ALA A 68 11.73 -3.38 16.79
C ALA A 68 12.99 -3.04 15.97
N HIS A 69 14.04 -2.52 16.65
CA HIS A 69 15.29 -2.17 16.02
C HIS A 69 16.07 -3.41 15.53
N GLY A 70 16.15 -4.48 16.35
CA GLY A 70 16.79 -5.73 15.95
C GLY A 70 16.11 -6.37 14.73
N TRP A 71 14.79 -6.40 14.72
CA TRP A 71 14.02 -6.86 13.55
C TRP A 71 14.27 -6.01 12.30
N SER A 72 14.17 -4.69 12.43
CA SER A 72 14.36 -3.77 11.29
C SER A 72 15.78 -3.83 10.73
N SER A 73 16.81 -3.91 11.58
CA SER A 73 18.21 -3.98 11.15
C SER A 73 18.53 -5.34 10.51
N SER A 74 18.05 -6.44 11.07
CA SER A 74 18.21 -7.78 10.49
C SER A 74 17.62 -7.87 9.08
N ASN A 75 16.44 -7.31 8.88
CA ASN A 75 15.81 -7.28 7.56
C ASN A 75 16.58 -6.43 6.53
N ARG A 76 17.27 -5.37 6.95
CA ARG A 76 18.05 -4.52 6.04
C ARG A 76 19.40 -5.12 5.67
N THR A 77 20.11 -5.70 6.63
CA THR A 77 21.49 -6.18 6.44
C THR A 77 21.58 -7.49 5.66
N HIS A 78 20.54 -8.33 5.70
CA HIS A 78 20.58 -9.65 5.07
C HIS A 78 19.87 -9.73 3.71
N ARG A 79 19.21 -8.66 3.25
CA ARG A 79 18.51 -8.66 1.95
C ARG A 79 19.42 -8.16 0.83
N LYS A 80 19.77 -9.05 -0.10
CA LYS A 80 20.47 -8.67 -1.33
C LYS A 80 19.54 -7.79 -2.20
N PRO A 81 20.04 -6.70 -2.82
CA PRO A 81 19.22 -5.80 -3.67
C PRO A 81 18.46 -6.55 -4.77
N THR A 82 19.07 -7.58 -5.35
CA THR A 82 18.45 -8.42 -6.38
C THR A 82 17.25 -9.23 -5.86
N ALA A 83 17.31 -9.71 -4.61
CA ALA A 83 16.20 -10.42 -3.99
C ALA A 83 15.03 -9.46 -3.69
N VAL A 84 15.32 -8.25 -3.23
CA VAL A 84 14.30 -7.22 -2.99
C VAL A 84 13.59 -6.84 -4.28
N LYS A 85 14.35 -6.63 -5.37
CA LYS A 85 13.76 -6.32 -6.68
C LYS A 85 12.83 -7.43 -7.17
N LYS A 86 13.26 -8.69 -7.07
CA LYS A 86 12.43 -9.85 -7.44
C LYS A 86 11.16 -9.95 -6.59
N GLU A 87 11.26 -9.67 -5.29
CA GLU A 87 10.10 -9.65 -4.39
C GLU A 87 9.09 -8.58 -4.80
N ILE A 88 9.54 -7.37 -5.11
CA ILE A 88 8.69 -6.27 -5.60
C ILE A 88 7.99 -6.68 -6.91
N GLU A 89 8.69 -7.30 -7.84
CA GLU A 89 8.13 -7.79 -9.10
C GLU A 89 7.03 -8.84 -8.87
N VAL A 90 7.25 -9.78 -7.94
CA VAL A 90 6.25 -10.79 -7.56
C VAL A 90 5.03 -10.13 -6.89
N CYS A 91 5.25 -9.19 -5.97
CA CYS A 91 4.17 -8.45 -5.33
C CYS A 91 3.38 -7.63 -6.34
N TYR A 92 4.04 -6.96 -7.27
CA TYR A 92 3.38 -6.23 -8.35
C TYR A 92 2.52 -7.14 -9.23
N ALA A 93 3.05 -8.30 -9.64
CA ALA A 93 2.29 -9.28 -10.41
C ALA A 93 1.05 -9.79 -9.64
N ASN A 94 1.14 -9.94 -8.32
CA ASN A 94 0.00 -10.31 -7.47
C ASN A 94 -1.05 -9.20 -7.41
N LEU A 95 -0.63 -7.93 -7.36
CA LEU A 95 -1.55 -6.78 -7.42
C LEU A 95 -2.27 -6.73 -8.77
N LEU A 96 -1.57 -6.95 -9.88
CA LEU A 96 -2.19 -7.03 -11.21
C LEU A 96 -3.26 -8.12 -11.29
N ARG A 97 -2.94 -9.35 -10.86
CA ARG A 97 -3.92 -10.45 -10.83
C ARG A 97 -5.14 -10.14 -9.96
N PHE A 98 -4.90 -9.49 -8.82
CA PHE A 98 -5.99 -9.04 -7.96
C PHE A 98 -6.87 -8.02 -8.68
N THR A 99 -6.28 -7.00 -9.31
CA THR A 99 -7.04 -5.96 -10.01
C THR A 99 -7.80 -6.51 -11.21
N GLU A 100 -7.22 -7.45 -11.95
CA GLU A 100 -7.90 -8.14 -13.06
C GLU A 100 -9.12 -8.92 -12.54
N ALA A 101 -8.95 -9.76 -11.52
CA ALA A 101 -10.05 -10.52 -10.92
C ALA A 101 -11.13 -9.62 -10.31
N TYR A 102 -10.71 -8.55 -9.63
CA TYR A 102 -11.62 -7.58 -9.04
C TYR A 102 -12.43 -6.81 -10.09
N SER A 103 -11.79 -6.43 -11.19
CA SER A 103 -12.43 -5.70 -12.29
C SER A 103 -13.52 -6.50 -13.02
N GLN A 104 -13.40 -7.83 -13.02
CA GLN A 104 -14.46 -8.72 -13.55
C GLN A 104 -15.71 -8.71 -12.67
N GLN A 105 -15.54 -8.57 -11.36
CA GLN A 105 -16.65 -8.54 -10.39
C GLN A 105 -17.21 -7.12 -10.21
N HIS A 106 -16.41 -6.10 -10.47
CA HIS A 106 -16.70 -4.69 -10.28
C HIS A 106 -16.37 -3.89 -11.55
N PRO A 107 -17.12 -4.09 -12.65
CA PRO A 107 -16.84 -3.45 -13.94
C PRO A 107 -16.97 -1.91 -13.89
N GLU A 108 -17.63 -1.38 -12.88
CA GLU A 108 -17.80 0.05 -12.62
C GLU A 108 -16.52 0.73 -12.12
N VAL A 109 -15.55 -0.01 -11.58
CA VAL A 109 -14.29 0.54 -11.07
C VAL A 109 -13.30 0.74 -12.22
N GLN A 110 -12.89 1.98 -12.43
CA GLN A 110 -12.00 2.34 -13.54
C GLN A 110 -10.55 2.56 -13.11
N HIS A 111 -10.32 3.04 -11.88
CA HIS A 111 -8.98 3.34 -11.41
C HIS A 111 -8.68 2.63 -10.09
N TYR A 112 -7.54 1.93 -10.07
CA TYR A 112 -7.00 1.23 -8.92
C TYR A 112 -5.78 1.99 -8.41
N VAL A 113 -5.83 2.54 -7.18
CA VAL A 113 -4.73 3.32 -6.61
C VAL A 113 -4.21 2.61 -5.37
N MET A 114 -2.93 2.28 -5.38
CA MET A 114 -2.29 1.47 -4.35
C MET A 114 -0.93 2.06 -3.95
N GLY A 115 -0.48 1.70 -2.75
CA GLY A 115 0.84 2.02 -2.21
C GLY A 115 1.68 0.78 -1.96
N HIS A 116 2.26 0.67 -0.76
CA HIS A 116 2.97 -0.45 -0.15
C HIS A 116 4.30 -0.87 -0.82
N LEU A 117 4.35 -0.97 -2.13
CA LEU A 117 5.52 -1.50 -2.84
C LEU A 117 6.68 -0.50 -2.94
N HIS A 118 6.49 0.75 -2.57
CA HIS A 118 7.46 1.83 -2.79
C HIS A 118 7.97 1.84 -4.24
N LEU A 119 7.06 1.60 -5.18
CA LEU A 119 7.30 1.55 -6.62
C LEU A 119 6.36 2.55 -7.29
N ALA A 120 6.90 3.59 -7.91
CA ALA A 120 6.11 4.52 -8.70
C ALA A 120 5.79 3.91 -10.07
N LYS A 121 4.54 3.52 -10.29
CA LYS A 121 4.14 2.92 -11.57
C LYS A 121 2.69 3.23 -11.89
N HIS A 122 2.44 3.56 -13.15
CA HIS A 122 1.12 3.73 -13.73
C HIS A 122 1.01 2.87 -14.98
N ALA A 123 -0.08 2.11 -15.13
CA ALA A 123 -0.29 1.24 -16.28
C ALA A 123 -1.78 1.12 -16.59
N THR A 124 -2.09 0.97 -17.88
CA THR A 124 -3.41 0.56 -18.35
C THR A 124 -3.56 -0.94 -18.20
N LEU A 125 -4.71 -1.38 -17.70
CA LEU A 125 -5.01 -2.79 -17.43
C LEU A 125 -5.63 -3.49 -18.65
N ASP A 126 -6.44 -2.76 -19.41
CA ASP A 126 -7.24 -3.33 -20.49
C ASP A 126 -7.65 -2.30 -21.56
N GLU A 127 -8.33 -2.77 -22.58
CA GLU A 127 -8.83 -1.96 -23.71
C GLU A 127 -9.94 -0.98 -23.31
N GLN A 128 -10.60 -1.19 -22.16
CA GLN A 128 -11.60 -0.27 -21.61
C GLN A 128 -10.95 0.96 -20.93
N GLY A 129 -9.62 1.02 -20.90
CA GLY A 129 -8.87 2.14 -20.32
C GLY A 129 -8.80 2.12 -18.79
N ARG A 130 -9.13 1.01 -18.14
CA ARG A 130 -8.94 0.87 -16.71
C ARG A 130 -7.46 0.93 -16.35
N THR A 131 -7.12 1.56 -15.23
CA THR A 131 -5.72 1.78 -14.85
C THR A 131 -5.40 1.32 -13.45
N ILE A 132 -4.14 0.90 -13.24
CA ILE A 132 -3.55 0.73 -11.93
C ILE A 132 -2.44 1.77 -11.73
N THR A 133 -2.47 2.44 -10.58
CA THR A 133 -1.46 3.41 -10.17
C THR A 133 -0.90 3.01 -8.81
N ILE A 134 0.40 2.76 -8.75
CA ILE A 134 1.13 2.55 -7.50
C ILE A 134 1.91 3.81 -7.23
N LEU A 135 1.63 4.44 -6.06
CA LEU A 135 2.00 5.83 -5.80
C LEU A 135 3.51 6.04 -5.52
N GLY A 136 4.27 4.97 -5.22
CA GLY A 136 5.66 5.12 -4.79
C GLY A 136 5.77 5.56 -3.32
N ASP A 137 6.73 6.43 -3.04
CA ASP A 137 6.97 6.94 -1.70
C ASP A 137 7.35 8.44 -1.70
N TRP A 138 7.27 9.07 -0.50
CA TRP A 138 7.71 10.44 -0.25
C TRP A 138 9.08 10.51 0.45
N ILE A 139 9.89 9.44 0.39
CA ILE A 139 11.22 9.35 1.01
C ILE A 139 12.30 9.48 -0.06
N THR A 140 12.13 8.75 -1.17
CA THR A 140 13.13 8.68 -2.25
C THR A 140 12.59 9.12 -3.59
N GLN A 141 11.32 8.81 -3.90
CA GLN A 141 10.73 9.03 -5.22
C GLN A 141 9.91 10.32 -5.29
N ASN A 142 9.36 10.79 -4.17
CA ASN A 142 8.51 11.98 -4.06
C ASN A 142 7.39 12.01 -5.12
N THR A 143 6.67 10.91 -5.25
CA THR A 143 5.66 10.73 -6.29
C THR A 143 4.25 10.89 -5.76
N TYR A 144 3.38 11.44 -6.60
CA TYR A 144 1.97 11.62 -6.33
C TYR A 144 1.15 11.45 -7.61
N ALA A 145 -0.13 11.18 -7.46
CA ALA A 145 -1.02 11.08 -8.61
C ALA A 145 -2.08 12.19 -8.59
N THR A 146 -2.49 12.61 -9.79
CA THR A 146 -3.60 13.54 -10.00
C THR A 146 -4.65 12.93 -10.91
N PHE A 147 -5.91 13.31 -10.68
CA PHE A 147 -7.03 12.99 -11.56
C PHE A 147 -7.78 14.25 -11.90
N ASP A 148 -7.87 14.58 -13.18
CA ASP A 148 -8.52 15.80 -13.68
C ASP A 148 -10.04 15.64 -13.90
N GLY A 149 -10.55 14.43 -13.88
CA GLY A 149 -11.92 14.03 -14.19
C GLY A 149 -12.01 13.15 -15.43
N LYS A 150 -10.89 12.98 -16.14
CA LYS A 150 -10.78 12.14 -17.34
C LYS A 150 -9.59 11.21 -17.28
N GLU A 151 -8.44 11.74 -16.89
CA GLU A 151 -7.17 11.01 -16.92
C GLU A 151 -6.49 11.00 -15.56
N MET A 152 -5.96 9.83 -15.22
CA MET A 152 -5.11 9.61 -14.06
C MET A 152 -3.65 9.75 -14.46
N ARG A 153 -2.88 10.62 -13.76
CA ARG A 153 -1.47 10.85 -14.06
C ARG A 153 -0.62 10.72 -12.81
N LEU A 154 0.52 10.04 -12.95
CA LEU A 154 1.53 9.91 -11.91
C LEU A 154 2.64 10.96 -12.17
N HIS A 155 3.00 11.69 -11.12
CA HIS A 155 3.98 12.77 -11.17
C HIS A 155 5.10 12.55 -10.14
N THR A 156 6.27 13.11 -10.45
CA THR A 156 7.37 13.24 -9.49
C THR A 156 7.45 14.70 -9.05
N TYR A 157 7.45 14.94 -7.76
CA TYR A 157 7.65 16.27 -7.20
C TYR A 157 9.15 16.61 -7.21
N ALA A 158 9.52 17.67 -7.89
CA ALA A 158 10.84 18.28 -7.80
C ALA A 158 10.70 19.60 -7.03
N PRO A 159 11.38 19.78 -5.88
CA PRO A 159 11.40 21.06 -5.21
C PRO A 159 11.98 22.11 -6.15
N LYS A 160 11.35 23.28 -6.24
CA LYS A 160 11.95 24.44 -6.93
C LYS A 160 13.14 24.91 -6.07
N ASN A 161 14.33 24.88 -6.66
CA ASN A 161 15.50 25.53 -6.09
C ASN A 161 15.31 27.04 -6.00
#